data_62ac6beef4969d0fbd616c80ae40d62c
#
_entry.id   62ac6beef4969d0fbd616c80ae40d62c
#
_cell.length_a   1.000
_cell.length_b   1.000
_cell.length_c   1.000
_cell.angle_alpha   90.00
_cell.angle_beta   90.00
_cell.angle_gamma   90.00
#
_symmetry.space_group_name_H-M   'P 1'
#
loop_
_entity.id
_entity.type
_entity.pdbx_description
1 polymer ?
#
loop_
_entity_poly.entity_id
_entity_poly.type
_entity_poly.pdbx_seq_one_letter_code
_entity_poly.pdbx_strand_id
1 'polypeptide(L)'
;MTMKATQSLPFWPALIGLAMSASGAAAAATVTYDVDPDHTYPSFEADHMGGLSVWRGKFNKSSGKITLDKAAGTGRVDLAIDMASGDFGQDALNEYARGAELFDAAEYPQATYKGTLEGFENGAPSRVVGQLTLHGVTRPVELEINSFKCAPHPMLKREVCGADALATIQRDRFGIDAGKDYGFGMEVTLRIQVEAIAEEAAQAKAQDD
;
A
#
# COMPACT_ATOMS: atom_id res chain seq x y z
N MET A 1 -11.85 -45.89 86.78
CA MET A 1 -10.60 -45.40 86.09
C MET A 1 -10.77 -45.60 84.63
N THR A 2 -11.22 -44.58 83.90
CA THR A 2 -11.60 -44.66 82.50
C THR A 2 -10.66 -43.78 81.70
N MET A 3 -9.79 -44.36 80.89
CA MET A 3 -8.87 -43.64 79.99
C MET A 3 -9.62 -43.23 78.72
N LYS A 4 -9.65 -41.92 78.42
CA LYS A 4 -10.10 -41.37 77.14
C LYS A 4 -8.90 -41.39 76.21
N ALA A 5 -9.06 -42.07 75.06
CA ALA A 5 -8.14 -42.02 73.95
C ALA A 5 -8.45 -40.79 73.08
N THR A 6 -7.45 -39.93 72.85
CA THR A 6 -7.48 -38.78 71.99
C THR A 6 -7.03 -39.19 70.58
N GLN A 7 -7.93 -39.15 69.58
CA GLN A 7 -7.59 -39.39 68.17
C GLN A 7 -7.11 -38.08 67.54
N SER A 8 -5.87 -38.05 67.10
CA SER A 8 -5.29 -37.00 66.29
C SER A 8 -5.59 -37.23 64.77
N LEU A 9 -6.25 -36.30 64.12
CA LEU A 9 -6.50 -36.28 62.66
C LEU A 9 -5.26 -35.76 61.92
N PRO A 10 -4.83 -36.37 60.85
CA PRO A 10 -3.71 -35.84 60.07
C PRO A 10 -4.18 -34.62 59.16
N PHE A 11 -3.43 -33.56 59.31
CA PHE A 11 -3.54 -32.40 58.39
C PHE A 11 -2.91 -32.76 57.03
N TRP A 12 -3.70 -32.76 55.97
CA TRP A 12 -3.23 -32.89 54.62
C TRP A 12 -3.10 -31.49 54.03
N PRO A 13 -1.93 -31.05 53.52
CA PRO A 13 -1.81 -29.78 52.85
C PRO A 13 -2.39 -29.90 51.45
N ALA A 14 -3.43 -29.13 51.16
CA ALA A 14 -3.98 -28.98 49.81
C ALA A 14 -3.01 -28.14 48.97
N LEU A 15 -2.34 -28.76 48.01
CA LEU A 15 -1.57 -28.10 46.96
C LEU A 15 -2.57 -27.44 45.98
N ILE A 16 -2.73 -26.12 46.11
CA ILE A 16 -3.46 -25.29 45.10
C ILE A 16 -2.51 -25.11 43.92
N GLY A 17 -2.70 -25.89 42.86
CA GLY A 17 -2.04 -25.72 41.56
C GLY A 17 -2.55 -24.46 40.89
N LEU A 18 -1.72 -23.42 40.83
CA LEU A 18 -1.96 -22.22 40.08
C LEU A 18 -1.80 -22.54 38.55
N ALA A 19 -2.89 -22.81 37.87
CA ALA A 19 -2.90 -22.97 36.42
C ALA A 19 -2.68 -21.59 35.77
N MET A 20 -1.44 -21.31 35.33
CA MET A 20 -1.15 -20.17 34.44
C MET A 20 -1.75 -20.47 33.09
N SER A 21 -2.90 -19.86 32.80
CA SER A 21 -3.44 -19.77 31.45
C SER A 21 -2.55 -18.85 30.62
N ALA A 22 -1.67 -19.42 29.81
CA ALA A 22 -0.95 -18.69 28.79
C ALA A 22 -1.98 -18.27 27.73
N SER A 23 -2.51 -17.03 27.82
CA SER A 23 -3.25 -16.41 26.74
C SER A 23 -2.26 -16.17 25.60
N GLY A 24 -2.17 -17.10 24.66
CA GLY A 24 -1.47 -16.89 23.38
C GLY A 24 -2.15 -15.72 22.67
N ALA A 25 -1.49 -14.57 22.62
CA ALA A 25 -1.89 -13.52 21.69
C ALA A 25 -1.82 -14.14 20.27
N ALA A 26 -2.96 -14.30 19.61
CA ALA A 26 -2.98 -14.65 18.21
C ALA A 26 -2.20 -13.55 17.49
N ALA A 27 -1.03 -13.88 16.94
CA ALA A 27 -0.31 -12.98 16.06
C ALA A 27 -1.26 -12.67 14.89
N ALA A 28 -1.60 -11.38 14.72
CA ALA A 28 -2.36 -10.96 13.57
C ALA A 28 -1.53 -11.32 12.34
N ALA A 29 -2.16 -12.01 11.38
CA ALA A 29 -1.45 -12.45 10.18
C ALA A 29 -1.33 -11.30 9.19
N THR A 30 -0.18 -11.20 8.54
CA THR A 30 -0.01 -10.33 7.38
C THR A 30 -1.02 -10.71 6.31
N VAL A 31 -1.80 -9.74 5.84
CA VAL A 31 -2.77 -9.90 4.74
C VAL A 31 -2.17 -9.35 3.46
N THR A 32 -2.31 -10.09 2.38
CA THR A 32 -1.97 -9.64 1.03
C THR A 32 -3.23 -9.14 0.33
N TYR A 33 -3.10 -8.00 -0.34
CA TYR A 33 -4.16 -7.36 -1.12
C TYR A 33 -3.69 -7.24 -2.56
N ASP A 34 -4.53 -7.63 -3.51
CA ASP A 34 -4.36 -7.33 -4.92
C ASP A 34 -4.91 -5.93 -5.21
N VAL A 35 -4.14 -5.12 -5.92
CA VAL A 35 -4.61 -3.81 -6.38
C VAL A 35 -5.82 -4.00 -7.30
N ASP A 36 -6.90 -3.28 -7.01
CA ASP A 36 -8.09 -3.24 -7.84
C ASP A 36 -7.87 -2.26 -9.01
N PRO A 37 -7.70 -2.75 -10.25
CA PRO A 37 -7.41 -1.88 -11.40
C PRO A 37 -8.59 -1.00 -11.79
N ASP A 38 -9.83 -1.38 -11.41
CA ASP A 38 -11.04 -0.62 -11.75
C ASP A 38 -11.25 0.57 -10.81
N HIS A 39 -10.55 0.60 -9.66
CA HIS A 39 -10.65 1.65 -8.65
C HIS A 39 -9.29 2.26 -8.28
N THR A 40 -8.25 2.03 -9.12
CA THR A 40 -6.89 2.56 -8.88
C THR A 40 -6.41 3.35 -10.08
N TYR A 41 -6.33 4.67 -9.91
CA TYR A 41 -5.94 5.61 -10.97
C TYR A 41 -4.87 6.57 -10.46
N PRO A 42 -3.57 6.20 -10.51
CA PRO A 42 -2.50 7.13 -10.20
C PRO A 42 -2.60 8.35 -11.11
N SER A 43 -2.73 9.53 -10.50
CA SER A 43 -2.94 10.79 -11.19
C SER A 43 -1.79 11.75 -10.90
N PHE A 44 -1.67 12.77 -11.73
CA PHE A 44 -0.62 13.78 -11.56
C PHE A 44 -1.07 15.15 -12.07
N GLU A 45 -0.40 16.17 -11.54
CA GLU A 45 -0.53 17.57 -11.95
C GLU A 45 0.85 18.11 -12.32
N ALA A 46 0.93 18.80 -13.46
CA ALA A 46 2.17 19.38 -13.96
C ALA A 46 1.94 20.81 -14.46
N ASP A 47 2.98 21.64 -14.33
CA ASP A 47 2.97 22.98 -14.87
C ASP A 47 2.88 22.98 -16.40
N HIS A 48 2.15 23.94 -16.93
CA HIS A 48 2.13 24.26 -18.36
C HIS A 48 2.56 25.70 -18.58
N MET A 49 3.68 25.85 -19.30
CA MET A 49 4.24 27.13 -19.75
C MET A 49 4.46 28.15 -18.61
N GLY A 50 5.15 27.73 -17.53
CA GLY A 50 5.54 28.63 -16.44
C GLY A 50 4.37 29.20 -15.65
N GLY A 51 3.36 28.40 -15.37
CA GLY A 51 2.21 28.78 -14.56
C GLY A 51 1.00 29.28 -15.34
N LEU A 52 0.99 29.14 -16.68
CA LEU A 52 -0.17 29.50 -17.48
C LEU A 52 -1.41 28.66 -17.12
N SER A 53 -1.20 27.38 -16.89
CA SER A 53 -2.23 26.46 -16.43
C SER A 53 -1.59 25.23 -15.75
N VAL A 54 -2.43 24.39 -15.15
CA VAL A 54 -2.02 23.09 -14.59
C VAL A 54 -2.62 21.99 -15.46
N TRP A 55 -1.76 21.20 -16.07
CA TRP A 55 -2.16 20.00 -16.79
C TRP A 55 -2.34 18.86 -15.82
N ARG A 56 -3.39 18.07 -16.05
CA ARG A 56 -3.73 16.92 -15.25
C ARG A 56 -3.83 15.70 -16.13
N GLY A 57 -3.29 14.60 -15.62
CA GLY A 57 -3.40 13.31 -16.25
C GLY A 57 -3.51 12.21 -15.22
N LYS A 58 -3.86 11.03 -15.68
CA LYS A 58 -3.92 9.81 -14.89
C LYS A 58 -3.45 8.62 -15.72
N PHE A 59 -3.16 7.52 -15.03
CA PHE A 59 -2.92 6.24 -15.69
C PHE A 59 -4.12 5.32 -15.46
N ASN A 60 -4.66 4.77 -16.55
CA ASN A 60 -5.86 3.94 -16.52
C ASN A 60 -5.58 2.46 -16.24
N LYS A 61 -4.30 2.06 -16.16
CA LYS A 61 -3.90 0.68 -15.88
C LYS A 61 -2.79 0.64 -14.85
N SER A 62 -3.07 0.00 -13.74
CA SER A 62 -2.12 -0.29 -12.68
C SER A 62 -2.36 -1.70 -12.15
N SER A 63 -1.33 -2.28 -11.54
CA SER A 63 -1.39 -3.60 -10.93
C SER A 63 -0.38 -3.69 -9.80
N GLY A 64 -0.49 -4.72 -8.98
CA GLY A 64 0.47 -4.98 -7.92
C GLY A 64 -0.15 -5.55 -6.66
N LYS A 65 0.66 -5.60 -5.62
CA LYS A 65 0.27 -6.16 -4.33
C LYS A 65 0.66 -5.23 -3.18
N ILE A 66 -0.18 -5.24 -2.16
CA ILE A 66 0.10 -4.58 -0.89
C ILE A 66 0.01 -5.64 0.20
N THR A 67 1.03 -5.75 1.02
CA THR A 67 0.97 -6.56 2.23
C THR A 67 0.79 -5.65 3.44
N LEU A 68 -0.06 -6.05 4.39
CA LEU A 68 -0.39 -5.25 5.55
C LEU A 68 -0.60 -6.13 6.78
N ASP A 69 0.10 -5.82 7.86
CA ASP A 69 -0.18 -6.27 9.21
C ASP A 69 -0.55 -5.06 10.06
N LYS A 70 -1.85 -4.85 10.23
CA LYS A 70 -2.39 -3.69 10.96
C LYS A 70 -2.04 -3.73 12.45
N ALA A 71 -1.90 -4.92 13.02
CA ALA A 71 -1.60 -5.09 14.45
C ALA A 71 -0.10 -4.91 14.73
N ALA A 72 0.75 -5.43 13.85
CA ALA A 72 2.20 -5.24 13.95
C ALA A 72 2.65 -3.84 13.47
N GLY A 73 1.78 -3.09 12.78
CA GLY A 73 2.12 -1.79 12.21
C GLY A 73 3.18 -1.89 11.11
N THR A 74 3.06 -2.89 10.24
CA THR A 74 3.99 -3.13 9.13
C THR A 74 3.26 -3.39 7.83
N GLY A 75 3.91 -3.04 6.70
CA GLY A 75 3.37 -3.33 5.39
C GLY A 75 4.33 -2.97 4.27
N ARG A 76 4.04 -3.46 3.07
CA ARG A 76 4.83 -3.22 1.85
C ARG A 76 3.91 -2.95 0.68
N VAL A 77 4.42 -2.16 -0.24
CA VAL A 77 3.77 -1.82 -1.51
C VAL A 77 4.68 -2.24 -2.64
N ASP A 78 4.13 -2.93 -3.66
CA ASP A 78 4.82 -3.29 -4.91
C ASP A 78 3.83 -3.07 -6.06
N LEU A 79 3.98 -1.96 -6.78
CA LEU A 79 3.05 -1.49 -7.81
C LEU A 79 3.75 -1.35 -9.15
N ALA A 80 3.02 -1.66 -10.23
CA ALA A 80 3.38 -1.40 -11.60
C ALA A 80 2.28 -0.59 -12.30
N ILE A 81 2.68 0.39 -13.08
CA ILE A 81 1.82 1.32 -13.81
C ILE A 81 2.16 1.20 -15.29
N ASP A 82 1.19 0.91 -16.13
CA ASP A 82 1.34 0.86 -17.59
C ASP A 82 1.45 2.28 -18.14
N MET A 83 2.63 2.65 -18.65
CA MET A 83 2.92 3.99 -19.15
C MET A 83 2.14 4.32 -20.43
N ALA A 84 1.76 3.32 -21.23
CA ALA A 84 0.92 3.51 -22.40
C ALA A 84 -0.54 3.84 -22.05
N SER A 85 -0.95 3.65 -20.78
CA SER A 85 -2.30 3.94 -20.30
C SER A 85 -2.50 5.40 -19.85
N GLY A 86 -1.50 6.26 -20.03
CA GLY A 86 -1.57 7.68 -19.68
C GLY A 86 -2.71 8.37 -20.43
N ASP A 87 -3.52 9.12 -19.69
CA ASP A 87 -4.71 9.79 -20.18
C ASP A 87 -4.81 11.24 -19.65
N PHE A 88 -4.74 12.20 -20.56
CA PHE A 88 -4.88 13.63 -20.31
C PHE A 88 -6.27 14.15 -20.74
N GLY A 89 -7.16 13.25 -21.18
CA GLY A 89 -8.48 13.62 -21.68
C GLY A 89 -8.48 14.17 -23.11
N GLN A 90 -7.36 14.04 -23.86
CA GLN A 90 -7.24 14.51 -25.23
C GLN A 90 -6.32 13.58 -26.03
N ASP A 91 -6.83 12.99 -27.10
CA ASP A 91 -6.17 11.89 -27.82
C ASP A 91 -4.81 12.27 -28.40
N ALA A 92 -4.65 13.46 -28.98
CA ALA A 92 -3.38 13.89 -29.55
C ALA A 92 -2.32 14.11 -28.47
N LEU A 93 -2.71 14.58 -27.29
CA LEU A 93 -1.81 14.71 -26.16
C LEU A 93 -1.46 13.34 -25.56
N ASN A 94 -2.42 12.41 -25.50
CA ASN A 94 -2.18 11.03 -25.07
C ASN A 94 -1.18 10.34 -26.00
N GLU A 95 -1.26 10.55 -27.29
CA GLU A 95 -0.32 10.00 -28.28
C GLU A 95 1.08 10.62 -28.11
N TYR A 96 1.16 11.95 -27.99
CA TYR A 96 2.43 12.65 -27.73
C TYR A 96 3.08 12.15 -26.43
N ALA A 97 2.30 12.00 -25.38
CA ALA A 97 2.81 11.58 -24.07
C ALA A 97 3.39 10.16 -24.07
N ARG A 98 2.87 9.26 -24.91
CA ARG A 98 3.42 7.91 -25.09
C ARG A 98 4.75 7.88 -25.85
N GLY A 99 5.03 8.95 -26.60
CA GLY A 99 6.23 9.07 -27.43
C GLY A 99 7.51 9.30 -26.64
N ALA A 100 8.64 9.25 -27.37
CA ALA A 100 9.99 9.37 -26.84
C ALA A 100 10.27 10.72 -26.15
N GLU A 101 9.51 11.76 -26.51
CA GLU A 101 9.67 13.11 -25.94
C GLU A 101 9.16 13.23 -24.51
N LEU A 102 8.28 12.30 -24.04
CA LEU A 102 7.73 12.39 -22.69
C LEU A 102 7.90 11.08 -21.91
N PHE A 103 7.05 10.06 -22.11
CA PHE A 103 7.12 8.82 -21.32
C PHE A 103 7.96 7.73 -21.99
N ASP A 104 8.17 7.83 -23.29
CA ASP A 104 8.81 6.77 -24.10
C ASP A 104 8.30 5.37 -23.71
N ALA A 105 6.98 5.21 -23.80
CA ALA A 105 6.31 3.98 -23.35
C ALA A 105 6.72 2.73 -24.13
N ALA A 106 7.37 2.88 -25.30
CA ALA A 106 7.93 1.80 -26.07
C ALA A 106 9.21 1.25 -25.43
N GLU A 107 10.10 2.12 -24.97
CA GLU A 107 11.34 1.77 -24.28
C GLU A 107 11.10 1.48 -22.80
N TYR A 108 10.23 2.26 -22.15
CA TYR A 108 9.90 2.17 -20.72
C TYR A 108 8.40 1.88 -20.52
N PRO A 109 7.94 0.64 -20.79
CA PRO A 109 6.51 0.33 -20.78
C PRO A 109 5.85 0.41 -19.41
N GLN A 110 6.65 0.39 -18.33
CA GLN A 110 6.16 0.45 -16.96
C GLN A 110 6.94 1.42 -16.10
N ALA A 111 6.21 2.15 -15.25
CA ALA A 111 6.76 2.70 -14.03
C ALA A 111 6.48 1.75 -12.87
N THR A 112 7.38 1.66 -11.88
CA THR A 112 7.19 0.81 -10.70
C THR A 112 7.42 1.61 -9.42
N TYR A 113 6.65 1.28 -8.38
CA TYR A 113 6.85 1.84 -7.05
C TYR A 113 6.90 0.73 -6.00
N LYS A 114 8.01 0.67 -5.24
CA LYS A 114 8.20 -0.30 -4.17
C LYS A 114 8.54 0.43 -2.89
N GLY A 115 7.81 0.13 -1.82
CA GLY A 115 7.99 0.84 -0.56
C GLY A 115 7.52 0.08 0.67
N THR A 116 7.82 0.67 1.82
CA THR A 116 7.39 0.21 3.14
C THR A 116 6.37 1.20 3.70
N LEU A 117 5.26 0.68 4.20
CA LEU A 117 4.27 1.47 4.93
C LEU A 117 4.80 1.80 6.32
N GLU A 118 4.70 3.05 6.72
CA GLU A 118 5.23 3.56 7.97
C GLU A 118 4.26 4.53 8.68
N GLY A 119 4.60 4.91 9.91
CA GLY A 119 3.83 5.88 10.70
C GLY A 119 2.45 5.36 11.08
N PHE A 120 2.37 4.11 11.51
CA PHE A 120 1.10 3.48 11.86
C PHE A 120 0.49 4.05 13.14
N GLU A 121 -0.77 4.47 13.04
CA GLU A 121 -1.61 4.82 14.18
C GLU A 121 -2.95 4.08 14.06
N ASN A 122 -3.32 3.32 15.10
CA ASN A 122 -4.55 2.52 15.11
C ASN A 122 -4.70 1.59 13.88
N GLY A 123 -3.58 1.05 13.37
CA GLY A 123 -3.55 0.16 12.21
C GLY A 123 -3.60 0.87 10.85
N ALA A 124 -3.59 2.20 10.82
CA ALA A 124 -3.55 3.00 9.60
C ALA A 124 -2.15 3.60 9.39
N PRO A 125 -1.48 3.38 8.24
CA PRO A 125 -0.22 4.01 7.92
C PRO A 125 -0.41 5.49 7.52
N SER A 126 0.60 6.33 7.76
CA SER A 126 0.59 7.75 7.38
C SER A 126 1.52 8.08 6.21
N ARG A 127 2.40 7.18 5.83
CA ARG A 127 3.31 7.37 4.69
C ARG A 127 3.79 6.06 4.09
N VAL A 128 4.31 6.15 2.86
CA VAL A 128 5.09 5.08 2.22
C VAL A 128 6.49 5.60 1.92
N VAL A 129 7.49 4.96 2.47
CA VAL A 129 8.90 5.25 2.14
C VAL A 129 9.35 4.26 1.07
N GLY A 130 9.62 4.75 -0.14
CA GLY A 130 9.82 3.88 -1.27
C GLY A 130 10.74 4.40 -2.37
N GLN A 131 10.81 3.62 -3.43
CA GLN A 131 11.56 3.90 -4.64
C GLN A 131 10.58 3.92 -5.84
N LEU A 132 10.61 5.01 -6.58
CA LEU A 132 9.95 5.13 -7.88
C LEU A 132 10.97 4.85 -8.98
N THR A 133 10.65 3.91 -9.86
CA THR A 133 11.34 3.75 -11.14
C THR A 133 10.43 4.32 -12.22
N LEU A 134 10.88 5.37 -12.89
CA LEU A 134 10.18 6.04 -13.96
C LEU A 134 11.17 6.34 -15.07
N HIS A 135 10.80 6.08 -16.34
CA HIS A 135 11.67 6.32 -17.49
C HIS A 135 13.06 5.67 -17.31
N GLY A 136 13.11 4.44 -16.79
CA GLY A 136 14.34 3.70 -16.53
C GLY A 136 15.18 4.19 -15.33
N VAL A 137 14.82 5.30 -14.69
CA VAL A 137 15.57 5.88 -13.56
C VAL A 137 14.86 5.59 -12.25
N THR A 138 15.61 5.08 -11.26
CA THR A 138 15.10 4.80 -9.91
C THR A 138 15.53 5.87 -8.93
N ARG A 139 14.59 6.43 -8.16
CA ARG A 139 14.85 7.42 -7.13
C ARG A 139 13.96 7.22 -5.90
N PRO A 140 14.43 7.61 -4.70
CA PRO A 140 13.60 7.63 -3.52
C PRO A 140 12.46 8.64 -3.69
N VAL A 141 11.24 8.20 -3.38
CA VAL A 141 10.03 9.03 -3.33
C VAL A 141 9.22 8.58 -2.12
N GLU A 142 8.96 9.50 -1.21
CA GLU A 142 8.05 9.28 -0.10
C GLU A 142 6.65 9.75 -0.52
N LEU A 143 5.63 8.93 -0.23
CA LEU A 143 4.23 9.28 -0.39
C LEU A 143 3.64 9.60 0.99
N GLU A 144 3.04 10.76 1.15
CA GLU A 144 2.24 11.12 2.32
C GLU A 144 0.83 10.58 2.14
N ILE A 145 0.35 9.76 3.08
CA ILE A 145 -1.01 9.19 3.05
C ILE A 145 -1.96 10.15 3.76
N ASN A 146 -2.85 10.79 3.00
CA ASN A 146 -3.82 11.74 3.52
C ASN A 146 -5.07 11.07 4.08
N SER A 147 -5.42 9.92 3.52
CA SER A 147 -6.52 9.10 4.01
C SER A 147 -6.22 7.62 3.82
N PHE A 148 -6.66 6.80 4.77
CA PHE A 148 -6.60 5.36 4.71
C PHE A 148 -7.82 4.75 5.38
N LYS A 149 -8.45 3.77 4.73
CA LYS A 149 -9.59 3.07 5.31
C LYS A 149 -9.67 1.65 4.76
N CYS A 150 -9.99 0.71 5.65
CA CYS A 150 -10.40 -0.64 5.26
C CYS A 150 -11.86 -0.89 5.64
N ALA A 151 -12.58 -1.65 4.83
CA ALA A 151 -13.97 -2.03 5.05
C ALA A 151 -14.28 -3.38 4.38
N PRO A 152 -15.32 -4.10 4.80
CA PRO A 152 -15.81 -5.26 4.06
C PRO A 152 -16.34 -4.83 2.69
N HIS A 153 -15.86 -5.50 1.63
CA HIS A 153 -16.38 -5.27 0.27
C HIS A 153 -17.81 -5.82 0.16
N PRO A 154 -18.80 -5.00 -0.26
CA PRO A 154 -20.22 -5.39 -0.19
C PRO A 154 -20.56 -6.62 -1.00
N MET A 155 -19.92 -6.81 -2.17
CA MET A 155 -20.20 -7.93 -3.07
C MET A 155 -19.25 -9.11 -2.86
N LEU A 156 -17.96 -8.87 -2.68
CA LEU A 156 -16.95 -9.92 -2.61
C LEU A 156 -16.79 -10.55 -1.23
N LYS A 157 -17.37 -9.95 -0.19
CA LYS A 157 -17.26 -10.38 1.22
C LYS A 157 -15.81 -10.54 1.72
N ARG A 158 -14.89 -9.86 1.07
CA ARG A 158 -13.46 -9.72 1.46
C ARG A 158 -13.21 -8.31 1.94
N GLU A 159 -12.14 -8.09 2.66
CA GLU A 159 -11.73 -6.74 3.03
C GLU A 159 -11.20 -6.01 1.80
N VAL A 160 -11.58 -4.76 1.64
CA VAL A 160 -10.96 -3.81 0.71
C VAL A 160 -10.37 -2.67 1.54
N CYS A 161 -9.15 -2.26 1.18
CA CYS A 161 -8.50 -1.10 1.76
C CYS A 161 -8.25 -0.06 0.66
N GLY A 162 -8.53 1.20 0.97
CA GLY A 162 -8.29 2.33 0.07
C GLY A 162 -7.43 3.38 0.74
N ALA A 163 -6.67 4.11 -0.07
CA ALA A 163 -5.85 5.23 0.36
C ALA A 163 -5.76 6.32 -0.70
N ASP A 164 -5.67 7.57 -0.24
CA ASP A 164 -5.20 8.70 -1.03
C ASP A 164 -3.84 9.15 -0.51
N ALA A 165 -2.88 9.34 -1.43
CA ALA A 165 -1.54 9.76 -1.09
C ALA A 165 -1.01 10.83 -2.05
N LEU A 166 -0.08 11.65 -1.56
CA LEU A 166 0.56 12.72 -2.30
C LEU A 166 2.08 12.57 -2.28
N ALA A 167 2.71 13.01 -3.36
CA ALA A 167 4.14 13.31 -3.41
C ALA A 167 4.42 14.39 -4.44
N THR A 168 5.60 14.99 -4.33
CA THR A 168 6.13 15.91 -5.34
C THR A 168 7.43 15.36 -5.87
N ILE A 169 7.59 15.33 -7.19
CA ILE A 169 8.83 14.92 -7.85
C ILE A 169 9.31 15.98 -8.84
N GLN A 170 10.59 15.93 -9.19
CA GLN A 170 11.18 16.68 -10.30
C GLN A 170 11.34 15.72 -11.48
N ARG A 171 10.52 15.87 -12.53
CA ARG A 171 10.47 14.94 -13.67
C ARG A 171 11.75 14.90 -14.48
N ASP A 172 12.48 16.00 -14.55
CA ASP A 172 13.78 16.05 -15.23
C ASP A 172 14.85 15.17 -14.55
N ARG A 173 14.69 14.89 -13.24
CA ARG A 173 15.55 13.94 -12.54
C ARG A 173 15.32 12.49 -12.97
N PHE A 174 14.23 12.23 -13.68
CA PHE A 174 13.91 10.93 -14.29
C PHE A 174 14.16 10.95 -15.81
N GLY A 175 14.80 12.00 -16.34
CA GLY A 175 15.07 12.13 -17.77
C GLY A 175 13.88 12.64 -18.59
N ILE A 176 12.82 13.12 -17.95
CA ILE A 176 11.64 13.67 -18.60
C ILE A 176 11.70 15.20 -18.53
N ASP A 177 12.39 15.83 -19.48
CA ASP A 177 12.65 17.27 -19.49
C ASP A 177 11.94 18.04 -20.62
N ALA A 178 11.02 17.37 -21.34
CA ALA A 178 10.22 17.98 -22.39
C ALA A 178 9.61 19.33 -21.96
N GLY A 179 9.78 20.34 -22.79
CA GLY A 179 9.27 21.68 -22.54
C GLY A 179 10.13 22.55 -21.58
N LYS A 180 11.22 22.04 -21.01
CA LYS A 180 12.08 22.80 -20.07
C LYS A 180 12.60 24.09 -20.69
N ASP A 181 13.06 24.05 -21.93
CA ASP A 181 13.57 25.19 -22.67
C ASP A 181 12.47 26.21 -23.05
N TYR A 182 11.22 25.81 -22.95
CA TYR A 182 10.06 26.67 -23.16
C TYR A 182 9.46 27.19 -21.84
N GLY A 183 10.18 27.02 -20.71
CA GLY A 183 9.75 27.52 -19.41
C GLY A 183 8.72 26.66 -18.69
N PHE A 184 8.53 25.40 -19.10
CA PHE A 184 7.70 24.49 -18.32
C PHE A 184 8.37 24.12 -17.01
N GLY A 185 7.64 24.13 -15.92
CA GLY A 185 8.10 23.64 -14.63
C GLY A 185 8.39 22.13 -14.68
N MET A 186 9.43 21.73 -13.94
CA MET A 186 9.81 20.32 -13.85
C MET A 186 9.17 19.61 -12.67
N GLU A 187 8.55 20.35 -11.79
CA GLU A 187 7.83 19.81 -10.66
C GLU A 187 6.51 19.16 -11.09
N VAL A 188 6.24 17.97 -10.57
CA VAL A 188 4.99 17.22 -10.77
C VAL A 188 4.46 16.80 -9.41
N THR A 189 3.21 17.13 -9.14
CA THR A 189 2.49 16.60 -7.98
C THR A 189 1.84 15.28 -8.36
N LEU A 190 2.19 14.23 -7.66
CA LEU A 190 1.55 12.92 -7.76
C LEU A 190 0.35 12.88 -6.81
N ARG A 191 -0.81 12.50 -7.33
CA ARG A 191 -2.06 12.29 -6.59
C ARG A 191 -2.48 10.85 -6.76
N ILE A 192 -2.18 10.04 -5.75
CA ILE A 192 -2.35 8.60 -5.83
C ILE A 192 -3.65 8.21 -5.13
N GLN A 193 -4.59 7.71 -5.90
CA GLN A 193 -5.75 6.98 -5.42
C GLN A 193 -5.51 5.51 -5.65
N VAL A 194 -5.66 4.68 -4.62
CA VAL A 194 -5.49 3.23 -4.70
C VAL A 194 -6.55 2.52 -3.88
N GLU A 195 -7.15 1.49 -4.44
CA GLU A 195 -7.92 0.48 -3.72
C GLU A 195 -7.30 -0.89 -3.95
N ALA A 196 -7.37 -1.75 -2.93
CA ALA A 196 -6.82 -3.09 -3.00
C ALA A 196 -7.70 -4.06 -2.20
N ILE A 197 -7.92 -5.25 -2.75
CA ILE A 197 -8.84 -6.25 -2.21
C ILE A 197 -8.01 -7.39 -1.62
N ALA A 198 -8.31 -7.80 -0.38
CA ALA A 198 -7.62 -8.90 0.26
C ALA A 198 -7.71 -10.17 -0.60
N GLU A 199 -6.59 -10.87 -0.77
CA GLU A 199 -6.59 -12.20 -1.38
C GLU A 199 -7.51 -13.15 -0.60
N GLU A 200 -8.04 -14.17 -1.27
CA GLU A 200 -8.75 -15.24 -0.56
C GLU A 200 -7.77 -15.92 0.40
N ALA A 201 -8.19 -16.09 1.65
CA ALA A 201 -7.40 -16.86 2.61
C ALA A 201 -7.12 -18.24 2.01
N ALA A 202 -5.85 -18.61 1.88
CA ALA A 202 -5.49 -19.94 1.45
C ALA A 202 -6.22 -20.93 2.38
N GLN A 203 -7.18 -21.68 1.84
CA GLN A 203 -7.83 -22.75 2.59
C GLN A 203 -6.70 -23.68 3.01
N ALA A 204 -6.44 -23.79 4.32
CA ALA A 204 -5.59 -24.83 4.85
C ALA A 204 -6.18 -26.14 4.32
N LYS A 205 -5.47 -26.82 3.41
CA LYS A 205 -5.85 -28.17 3.00
C LYS A 205 -5.86 -28.98 4.28
N ALA A 206 -7.07 -29.30 4.77
CA ALA A 206 -7.25 -30.35 5.76
C ALA A 206 -6.62 -31.58 5.10
N GLN A 207 -5.50 -32.02 5.64
CA GLN A 207 -4.97 -33.34 5.39
C GLN A 207 -5.90 -34.29 6.13
N ASP A 208 -6.87 -34.83 5.39
CA ASP A 208 -7.50 -36.11 5.73
C ASP A 208 -6.50 -37.18 5.37
N ASP A 209 -5.79 -37.69 6.37
CA ASP A 209 -5.18 -39.03 6.43
C ASP A 209 -6.00 -39.91 7.32
#